data_23c8b05c54df086159189803074ee9ca
#
_entry.id   23c8b05c54df086159189803074ee9ca
#
_cell.length_a   1.000
_cell.length_b   1.000
_cell.length_c   1.000
_cell.angle_alpha   90.00
_cell.angle_beta   90.00
_cell.angle_gamma   90.00
#
_symmetry.space_group_name_H-M   'P 1'
#
loop_
_entity.id
_entity.type
_entity.pdbx_description
1 polymer ?
#
loop_
_entity_poly.entity_id
_entity_poly.type
_entity_poly.pdbx_seq_one_letter_code
_entity_poly.pdbx_strand_id
1 'polypeptide(L)'
;MIKMQEHLENRFDFTGQRQRERQREGEKGMPKLEVELKRVVDDSYEIEIGHGLVDQVAADLKHGLAGKVHKFAIITDSNVEPLYARPLEQKLAEEGFQTDVFIFPAGEKSKTRQTKAMLEDAMLEKGYRRDCCILAVGGGVVTDLAGFVAGTYGRGVPFINYATSLLAAADASVGGKTAVDTPLATNLIGLINQPQKVYLDLDTWKTLPEREIYS
;
A
#
# COMPACT_ATOMS: atom_id res chain seq x y z
N MET A 1 -23.93 19.64 -26.19
CA MET A 1 -23.36 18.65 -27.12
C MET A 1 -22.08 19.17 -27.79
N ILE A 2 -22.01 20.40 -28.27
CA ILE A 2 -20.84 20.96 -28.99
C ILE A 2 -19.58 21.09 -28.10
N LYS A 3 -19.70 21.47 -26.82
CA LYS A 3 -18.54 21.58 -25.90
C LYS A 3 -17.91 20.24 -25.47
N MET A 4 -18.61 19.14 -25.64
CA MET A 4 -18.06 17.81 -25.32
C MET A 4 -17.26 17.24 -26.48
N GLN A 5 -17.57 17.66 -27.68
CA GLN A 5 -16.86 17.25 -28.91
C GLN A 5 -15.50 17.95 -29.03
N GLU A 6 -15.43 19.25 -28.74
CA GLU A 6 -14.16 20.00 -28.70
C GLU A 6 -13.19 19.50 -27.61
N HIS A 7 -13.72 18.97 -26.49
CA HIS A 7 -12.87 18.44 -25.41
C HIS A 7 -12.30 17.04 -25.71
N LEU A 8 -12.95 16.29 -26.60
CA LEU A 8 -12.46 15.01 -27.12
C LEU A 8 -11.44 15.20 -28.26
N GLU A 9 -11.63 16.19 -29.12
CA GLU A 9 -10.71 16.49 -30.22
C GLU A 9 -9.35 16.99 -29.74
N ASN A 10 -9.28 17.71 -28.61
CA ASN A 10 -8.03 18.17 -28.01
C ASN A 10 -7.25 17.10 -27.22
N ARG A 11 -7.84 15.92 -26.99
CA ARG A 11 -7.18 14.80 -26.31
C ARG A 11 -6.59 13.75 -27.25
N PHE A 12 -7.04 13.73 -28.51
CA PHE A 12 -6.56 12.79 -29.51
C PHE A 12 -6.29 13.55 -30.80
N ASP A 13 -5.02 13.66 -31.16
CA ASP A 13 -4.62 14.21 -32.46
C ASP A 13 -4.93 13.18 -33.58
N PHE A 14 -6.15 13.25 -34.10
CA PHE A 14 -6.60 12.40 -35.21
C PHE A 14 -6.04 12.82 -36.58
N THR A 15 -5.37 13.98 -36.68
CA THR A 15 -4.86 14.46 -37.97
C THR A 15 -3.63 13.69 -38.43
N GLY A 16 -2.76 13.30 -37.49
CA GLY A 16 -1.61 12.42 -37.76
C GLY A 16 -2.00 11.00 -38.15
N GLN A 17 -3.14 10.49 -37.66
CA GLN A 17 -3.63 9.16 -38.02
C GLN A 17 -4.17 9.08 -39.45
N ARG A 18 -4.93 10.08 -39.93
CA ARG A 18 -5.50 10.09 -41.29
C ARG A 18 -4.44 10.12 -42.40
N GLN A 19 -3.27 10.72 -42.17
CA GLN A 19 -2.18 10.68 -43.13
C GLN A 19 -1.46 9.34 -43.20
N ARG A 20 -1.35 8.63 -42.07
CA ARG A 20 -0.75 7.28 -42.00
C ARG A 20 -1.70 6.19 -42.55
N GLU A 21 -3.00 6.36 -42.41
CA GLU A 21 -4.01 5.44 -42.99
C GLU A 21 -3.99 5.45 -44.51
N ARG A 22 -3.85 6.61 -45.18
CA ARG A 22 -3.77 6.71 -46.66
C ARG A 22 -2.54 6.06 -47.28
N GLN A 23 -1.46 5.82 -46.50
CA GLN A 23 -0.28 5.10 -46.98
C GLN A 23 -0.35 3.60 -46.83
N ARG A 24 -1.35 3.06 -46.10
CA ARG A 24 -1.52 1.62 -45.83
C ARG A 24 -2.68 0.95 -46.56
N GLU A 25 -3.38 1.63 -47.48
CA GLU A 25 -4.51 1.05 -48.22
C GLU A 25 -4.12 -0.07 -49.23
N GLY A 26 -2.83 -0.50 -49.22
CA GLY A 26 -2.37 -1.63 -50.06
C GLY A 26 -2.26 -2.99 -49.36
N GLU A 27 -2.36 -3.06 -48.04
CA GLU A 27 -2.27 -4.34 -47.30
C GLU A 27 -3.61 -4.71 -46.68
N LYS A 28 -4.18 -5.85 -47.12
CA LYS A 28 -5.39 -6.49 -46.54
C LYS A 28 -5.08 -7.06 -45.15
N GLY A 29 -4.71 -6.20 -44.18
CA GLY A 29 -4.55 -6.56 -42.78
C GLY A 29 -5.63 -5.91 -41.90
N MET A 30 -6.00 -6.55 -40.80
CA MET A 30 -6.87 -5.94 -39.79
C MET A 30 -6.21 -4.63 -39.25
N PRO A 31 -6.99 -3.56 -39.00
CA PRO A 31 -6.45 -2.34 -38.45
C PRO A 31 -5.79 -2.59 -37.10
N LYS A 32 -4.55 -2.12 -36.92
CA LYS A 32 -3.84 -2.17 -35.66
C LYS A 32 -3.97 -0.82 -34.97
N LEU A 33 -4.42 -0.83 -33.72
CA LEU A 33 -4.43 0.34 -32.84
C LEU A 33 -3.23 0.24 -31.90
N GLU A 34 -2.44 1.30 -31.81
CA GLU A 34 -1.36 1.46 -30.84
C GLU A 34 -1.83 2.43 -29.76
N VAL A 35 -1.76 2.01 -28.50
CA VAL A 35 -2.09 2.84 -27.35
C VAL A 35 -0.77 3.23 -26.68
N GLU A 36 -0.38 4.50 -26.78
CA GLU A 36 0.77 5.03 -26.05
C GLU A 36 0.35 5.41 -24.64
N LEU A 37 1.00 4.79 -23.62
CA LEU A 37 0.83 5.09 -22.21
C LEU A 37 2.17 5.57 -21.64
N LYS A 38 2.34 6.89 -21.59
CA LYS A 38 3.51 7.54 -20.96
C LYS A 38 3.08 8.14 -19.62
N ARG A 39 3.77 7.80 -18.55
CA ARG A 39 3.59 8.43 -17.25
C ARG A 39 4.95 8.71 -16.61
N VAL A 40 5.06 9.87 -15.96
CA VAL A 40 6.13 10.15 -15.00
C VAL A 40 5.65 9.66 -13.65
N VAL A 41 6.47 8.87 -12.96
CA VAL A 41 6.18 8.34 -11.64
C VAL A 41 7.18 8.95 -10.68
N ASP A 42 6.66 9.56 -9.61
CA ASP A 42 7.45 9.97 -8.45
C ASP A 42 6.93 9.14 -7.26
N ASP A 43 7.71 8.13 -6.89
CA ASP A 43 7.44 7.22 -5.78
C ASP A 43 8.30 7.58 -4.54
N SER A 44 8.73 8.84 -4.42
CA SER A 44 9.49 9.33 -3.28
C SER A 44 8.63 9.32 -2.01
N TYR A 45 9.22 8.92 -0.89
CA TYR A 45 8.59 8.96 0.42
C TYR A 45 9.61 9.29 1.51
N GLU A 46 9.12 9.68 2.68
CA GLU A 46 9.95 9.96 3.84
C GLU A 46 10.07 8.74 4.76
N ILE A 47 11.23 8.62 5.42
CA ILE A 47 11.44 7.71 6.55
C ILE A 47 11.68 8.59 7.77
N GLU A 48 10.78 8.51 8.74
CA GLU A 48 10.89 9.22 10.01
C GLU A 48 11.37 8.28 11.10
N ILE A 49 12.46 8.65 11.76
CA ILE A 49 13.10 7.87 12.84
C ILE A 49 13.00 8.67 14.14
N GLY A 50 12.42 8.08 15.18
CA GLY A 50 12.23 8.80 16.43
C GLY A 50 11.74 7.91 17.56
N HIS A 51 11.16 8.55 18.55
CA HIS A 51 10.59 7.95 19.75
C HIS A 51 9.14 8.39 19.91
N GLY A 52 8.23 7.44 20.21
CA GLY A 52 6.83 7.74 20.49
C GLY A 52 6.10 8.37 19.30
N LEU A 53 6.27 7.83 18.09
CA LEU A 53 5.80 8.44 16.84
C LEU A 53 4.30 8.34 16.59
N VAL A 54 3.50 7.77 17.50
CA VAL A 54 2.05 7.63 17.35
C VAL A 54 1.36 8.98 17.14
N ASP A 55 1.75 10.01 17.90
CA ASP A 55 1.21 11.36 17.75
C ASP A 55 1.59 11.97 16.39
N GLN A 56 2.80 11.70 15.91
CA GLN A 56 3.26 12.17 14.61
C GLN A 56 2.47 11.53 13.46
N VAL A 57 2.18 10.22 13.54
CA VAL A 57 1.29 9.55 12.56
C VAL A 57 -0.05 10.27 12.46
N ALA A 58 -0.68 10.54 13.61
CA ALA A 58 -1.98 11.23 13.63
C ALA A 58 -1.90 12.65 13.04
N ALA A 59 -0.84 13.39 13.35
CA ALA A 59 -0.60 14.73 12.82
C ALA A 59 -0.40 14.73 11.30
N ASP A 60 0.42 13.83 10.77
CA ASP A 60 0.70 13.72 9.34
C ASP A 60 -0.56 13.31 8.56
N LEU A 61 -1.38 12.41 9.10
CA LEU A 61 -2.66 12.05 8.50
C LEU A 61 -3.62 13.24 8.44
N LYS A 62 -3.65 14.10 9.48
CA LYS A 62 -4.42 15.36 9.45
C LYS A 62 -3.92 16.33 8.39
N HIS A 63 -2.60 16.35 8.14
CA HIS A 63 -2.00 17.17 7.09
C HIS A 63 -2.13 16.57 5.70
N GLY A 64 -2.82 15.41 5.57
CA GLY A 64 -3.17 14.84 4.27
C GLY A 64 -2.16 13.85 3.70
N LEU A 65 -1.28 13.27 4.51
CA LEU A 65 -0.28 12.28 4.09
C LEU A 65 -0.89 11.14 3.24
N ALA A 66 -2.08 10.66 3.59
CA ALA A 66 -2.75 9.59 2.85
C ALA A 66 -3.66 10.10 1.71
N GLY A 67 -3.69 11.41 1.44
CA GLY A 67 -4.59 12.01 0.46
C GLY A 67 -6.06 12.03 0.91
N LYS A 68 -6.98 11.90 -0.05
CA LYS A 68 -8.43 11.93 0.24
C LYS A 68 -8.94 10.53 0.59
N VAL A 69 -8.67 10.08 1.80
CA VAL A 69 -9.17 8.81 2.33
C VAL A 69 -10.14 9.06 3.49
N HIS A 70 -11.08 8.13 3.71
CA HIS A 70 -12.11 8.25 4.74
C HIS A 70 -11.96 7.19 5.83
N LYS A 71 -11.27 6.08 5.55
CA LYS A 71 -11.07 4.99 6.50
C LYS A 71 -9.63 4.50 6.52
N PHE A 72 -9.18 4.09 7.69
CA PHE A 72 -7.83 3.56 7.90
C PHE A 72 -7.91 2.11 8.41
N ALA A 73 -7.33 1.18 7.65
CA ALA A 73 -7.23 -0.22 8.02
C ALA A 73 -5.86 -0.46 8.66
N ILE A 74 -5.81 -0.68 9.97
CA ILE A 74 -4.58 -1.08 10.65
C ILE A 74 -4.44 -2.59 10.48
N ILE A 75 -3.43 -3.04 9.75
CA ILE A 75 -3.08 -4.45 9.59
C ILE A 75 -1.90 -4.76 10.51
N THR A 76 -2.04 -5.80 11.34
CA THR A 76 -1.06 -6.18 12.34
C THR A 76 -1.12 -7.66 12.65
N ASP A 77 -0.15 -8.18 13.40
CA ASP A 77 -0.17 -9.52 13.94
C ASP A 77 -0.58 -9.58 15.43
N SER A 78 -0.85 -10.79 15.91
CA SER A 78 -1.33 -11.03 17.26
C SER A 78 -0.35 -10.65 18.38
N ASN A 79 0.95 -10.50 18.11
CA ASN A 79 1.93 -10.08 19.11
C ASN A 79 2.01 -8.55 19.18
N VAL A 80 1.92 -7.89 18.04
CA VAL A 80 2.07 -6.43 17.90
C VAL A 80 0.75 -5.71 18.23
N GLU A 81 -0.38 -6.36 17.97
CA GLU A 81 -1.71 -5.79 18.18
C GLU A 81 -1.89 -5.10 19.52
N PRO A 82 -1.72 -5.78 20.69
CA PRO A 82 -1.96 -5.16 21.99
C PRO A 82 -0.93 -4.08 22.35
N LEU A 83 0.27 -4.15 21.78
CA LEU A 83 1.38 -3.29 22.14
C LEU A 83 1.37 -1.95 21.40
N TYR A 84 1.04 -1.97 20.11
CA TYR A 84 1.22 -0.82 19.22
C TYR A 84 0.01 -0.50 18.35
N ALA A 85 -0.70 -1.52 17.81
CA ALA A 85 -1.81 -1.28 16.92
C ALA A 85 -3.04 -0.72 17.64
N ARG A 86 -3.36 -1.23 18.83
CA ARG A 86 -4.48 -0.68 19.64
C ARG A 86 -4.22 0.71 20.16
N PRO A 87 -3.04 1.05 20.71
CA PRO A 87 -2.71 2.43 21.05
C PRO A 87 -2.82 3.38 19.85
N LEU A 88 -2.35 2.97 18.66
CA LEU A 88 -2.49 3.77 17.45
C LEU A 88 -3.96 3.93 17.04
N GLU A 89 -4.76 2.85 17.06
CA GLU A 89 -6.19 2.90 16.78
C GLU A 89 -6.90 3.90 17.68
N GLN A 90 -6.65 3.80 19.00
CA GLN A 90 -7.24 4.70 19.98
C GLN A 90 -6.86 6.15 19.70
N LYS A 91 -5.59 6.43 19.47
CA LYS A 91 -5.12 7.78 19.13
C LYS A 91 -5.80 8.32 17.88
N LEU A 92 -5.89 7.54 16.83
CA LEU A 92 -6.54 7.95 15.59
C LEU A 92 -8.04 8.19 15.79
N ALA A 93 -8.71 7.38 16.60
CA ALA A 93 -10.13 7.58 16.94
C ALA A 93 -10.36 8.88 17.74
N GLU A 94 -9.49 9.19 18.70
CA GLU A 94 -9.50 10.46 19.46
C GLU A 94 -9.36 11.68 18.53
N GLU A 95 -8.61 11.53 17.43
CA GLU A 95 -8.40 12.55 16.41
C GLU A 95 -9.51 12.59 15.34
N GLY A 96 -10.55 11.73 15.49
CA GLY A 96 -11.73 11.68 14.62
C GLY A 96 -11.61 10.85 13.37
N PHE A 97 -10.55 10.04 13.24
CA PHE A 97 -10.40 9.11 12.12
C PHE A 97 -11.24 7.84 12.31
N GLN A 98 -11.80 7.33 11.22
CA GLN A 98 -12.44 6.01 11.20
C GLN A 98 -11.39 4.93 10.98
N THR A 99 -11.18 4.10 11.99
CA THR A 99 -10.17 3.04 11.99
C THR A 99 -10.76 1.70 12.40
N ASP A 100 -10.22 0.63 11.85
CA ASP A 100 -10.44 -0.75 12.30
C ASP A 100 -9.10 -1.49 12.29
N VAL A 101 -8.92 -2.41 13.26
CA VAL A 101 -7.73 -3.28 13.33
C VAL A 101 -8.06 -4.65 12.75
N PHE A 102 -7.21 -5.10 11.82
CA PHE A 102 -7.26 -6.41 11.18
C PHE A 102 -6.04 -7.22 11.62
N ILE A 103 -6.29 -8.35 12.25
CA ILE A 103 -5.27 -9.13 12.97
C ILE A 103 -5.12 -10.49 12.32
N PHE A 104 -3.88 -10.94 12.18
CA PHE A 104 -3.56 -12.31 11.81
C PHE A 104 -2.56 -12.94 12.81
N PRO A 105 -2.43 -14.27 12.87
CA PRO A 105 -1.49 -14.92 13.80
C PRO A 105 -0.04 -14.53 13.50
N ALA A 106 0.72 -14.19 14.52
CA ALA A 106 2.12 -13.79 14.38
C ALA A 106 3.00 -14.91 13.80
N GLY A 107 4.05 -14.52 13.06
CA GLY A 107 5.10 -15.39 12.52
C GLY A 107 5.02 -15.63 11.03
N GLU A 108 6.16 -16.07 10.45
CA GLU A 108 6.35 -16.25 9.00
C GLU A 108 5.33 -17.19 8.36
N LYS A 109 4.84 -18.18 9.09
CA LYS A 109 3.80 -19.11 8.60
C LYS A 109 2.50 -18.43 8.20
N SER A 110 2.27 -17.23 8.68
CA SER A 110 1.09 -16.42 8.34
C SER A 110 1.27 -15.56 7.08
N LYS A 111 2.46 -15.48 6.52
CA LYS A 111 2.76 -14.72 5.31
C LYS A 111 2.27 -15.47 4.06
N THR A 112 0.97 -15.66 3.93
CA THR A 112 0.37 -16.55 2.92
C THR A 112 -0.71 -15.84 2.09
N ARG A 113 -1.04 -16.46 0.93
CA ARG A 113 -2.20 -16.04 0.11
C ARG A 113 -3.51 -16.12 0.89
N GLN A 114 -3.65 -17.12 1.74
CA GLN A 114 -4.85 -17.34 2.56
C GLN A 114 -5.04 -16.21 3.56
N THR A 115 -3.97 -15.82 4.25
CA THR A 115 -4.00 -14.69 5.19
C THR A 115 -4.33 -13.38 4.46
N LYS A 116 -3.71 -13.18 3.28
CA LYS A 116 -4.02 -12.02 2.43
C LYS A 116 -5.50 -11.97 2.08
N ALA A 117 -6.07 -13.07 1.56
CA ALA A 117 -7.48 -13.15 1.20
C ALA A 117 -8.40 -12.90 2.40
N MET A 118 -8.08 -13.50 3.56
CA MET A 118 -8.83 -13.28 4.81
C MET A 118 -8.86 -11.79 5.20
N LEU A 119 -7.74 -11.08 5.09
CA LEU A 119 -7.67 -9.65 5.39
C LEU A 119 -8.50 -8.83 4.40
N GLU A 120 -8.41 -9.13 3.11
CA GLU A 120 -9.18 -8.47 2.06
C GLU A 120 -10.70 -8.66 2.28
N ASP A 121 -11.13 -9.89 2.58
CA ASP A 121 -12.54 -10.20 2.84
C ASP A 121 -13.05 -9.48 4.10
N ALA A 122 -12.28 -9.50 5.19
CA ALA A 122 -12.61 -8.78 6.41
C ALA A 122 -12.72 -7.25 6.20
N MET A 123 -11.85 -6.67 5.38
CA MET A 123 -11.95 -5.27 4.98
C MET A 123 -13.21 -4.99 4.16
N LEU A 124 -13.57 -5.89 3.23
CA LEU A 124 -14.79 -5.77 2.43
C LEU A 124 -16.05 -5.86 3.30
N GLU A 125 -16.11 -6.79 4.26
CA GLU A 125 -17.21 -6.94 5.21
C GLU A 125 -17.42 -5.67 6.04
N LYS A 126 -16.34 -4.99 6.44
CA LYS A 126 -16.40 -3.72 7.15
C LYS A 126 -16.63 -2.50 6.23
N GLY A 127 -16.87 -2.73 4.95
CA GLY A 127 -17.24 -1.68 3.99
C GLY A 127 -16.07 -0.80 3.55
N TYR A 128 -14.83 -1.28 3.65
CA TYR A 128 -13.68 -0.61 3.06
C TYR A 128 -13.80 -0.57 1.54
N ARG A 129 -13.43 0.55 0.92
CA ARG A 129 -13.48 0.80 -0.52
C ARG A 129 -12.14 1.38 -0.97
N ARG A 130 -12.08 1.94 -2.19
CA ARG A 130 -10.86 2.53 -2.76
C ARG A 130 -10.40 3.81 -2.06
N ASP A 131 -11.22 4.38 -1.21
CA ASP A 131 -11.00 5.59 -0.42
C ASP A 131 -10.49 5.27 0.98
N CYS A 132 -9.75 4.19 1.13
CA CYS A 132 -9.09 3.82 2.37
C CYS A 132 -7.56 3.89 2.25
N CYS A 133 -6.90 3.94 3.41
CA CYS A 133 -5.45 3.78 3.55
C CYS A 133 -5.16 2.61 4.49
N ILE A 134 -4.11 1.85 4.20
CA ILE A 134 -3.65 0.76 5.06
C ILE A 134 -2.49 1.27 5.92
N LEU A 135 -2.56 1.03 7.23
CA LEU A 135 -1.48 1.24 8.18
C LEU A 135 -0.91 -0.14 8.56
N ALA A 136 0.27 -0.46 8.06
CA ALA A 136 0.99 -1.68 8.39
C ALA A 136 1.76 -1.47 9.70
N VAL A 137 1.29 -2.04 10.80
CA VAL A 137 1.90 -1.87 12.12
C VAL A 137 2.54 -3.19 12.56
N GLY A 138 3.86 -3.33 12.40
CA GLY A 138 4.50 -4.60 12.74
C GLY A 138 5.91 -4.80 12.20
N GLY A 139 6.36 -6.04 12.25
CA GLY A 139 7.62 -6.50 11.68
C GLY A 139 7.51 -6.79 10.17
N GLY A 140 8.56 -7.42 9.61
CA GLY A 140 8.67 -7.69 8.17
C GLY A 140 7.50 -8.49 7.58
N VAL A 141 6.97 -9.48 8.30
CA VAL A 141 5.77 -10.24 7.86
C VAL A 141 4.57 -9.33 7.67
N VAL A 142 4.37 -8.39 8.61
CA VAL A 142 3.24 -7.45 8.54
C VAL A 142 3.43 -6.45 7.39
N THR A 143 4.62 -5.85 7.26
CA THR A 143 4.89 -4.85 6.23
C THR A 143 4.77 -5.44 4.82
N ASP A 144 5.30 -6.65 4.60
CA ASP A 144 5.21 -7.35 3.33
C ASP A 144 3.77 -7.70 2.96
N LEU A 145 3.04 -8.30 3.90
CA LEU A 145 1.67 -8.74 3.66
C LEU A 145 0.71 -7.56 3.47
N ALA A 146 0.79 -6.55 4.36
CA ALA A 146 -0.06 -5.37 4.29
C ALA A 146 0.22 -4.52 3.04
N GLY A 147 1.49 -4.36 2.66
CA GLY A 147 1.87 -3.67 1.43
C GLY A 147 1.38 -4.41 0.17
N PHE A 148 1.34 -5.75 0.19
CA PHE A 148 0.78 -6.53 -0.91
C PHE A 148 -0.76 -6.43 -0.94
N VAL A 149 -1.43 -6.45 0.21
CA VAL A 149 -2.87 -6.13 0.28
C VAL A 149 -3.11 -4.75 -0.33
N ALA A 150 -2.38 -3.72 0.13
CA ALA A 150 -2.55 -2.35 -0.35
C ALA A 150 -2.40 -2.22 -1.87
N GLY A 151 -1.38 -2.85 -2.43
CA GLY A 151 -1.11 -2.76 -3.87
C GLY A 151 -2.14 -3.47 -4.76
N THR A 152 -2.92 -4.40 -4.21
CA THR A 152 -3.94 -5.16 -4.94
C THR A 152 -5.37 -4.77 -4.60
N TYR A 153 -5.64 -4.36 -3.36
CA TYR A 153 -6.94 -3.94 -2.89
C TYR A 153 -7.43 -2.70 -3.65
N GLY A 154 -8.61 -2.77 -4.21
CA GLY A 154 -9.16 -1.66 -4.99
C GLY A 154 -8.35 -1.25 -6.24
N ARG A 155 -7.38 -2.06 -6.68
CA ARG A 155 -6.34 -1.81 -7.71
C ARG A 155 -5.25 -0.85 -7.25
N GLY A 156 -4.97 -0.85 -5.98
CA GLY A 156 -3.99 -0.01 -5.31
C GLY A 156 -4.65 1.06 -4.44
N VAL A 157 -4.38 0.98 -3.13
CA VAL A 157 -4.71 2.01 -2.15
C VAL A 157 -3.42 2.48 -1.47
N PRO A 158 -3.36 3.71 -0.95
CA PRO A 158 -2.19 4.17 -0.21
C PRO A 158 -1.94 3.32 1.03
N PHE A 159 -0.66 3.17 1.40
CA PHE A 159 -0.30 2.52 2.65
C PHE A 159 0.89 3.21 3.32
N ILE A 160 1.01 3.01 4.62
CA ILE A 160 2.03 3.58 5.49
C ILE A 160 2.58 2.45 6.34
N ASN A 161 3.90 2.41 6.51
CA ASN A 161 4.56 1.45 7.38
C ASN A 161 4.88 2.09 8.75
N TYR A 162 4.49 1.40 9.82
CA TYR A 162 4.94 1.65 11.18
C TYR A 162 5.72 0.42 11.65
N ALA A 163 7.03 0.45 11.43
CA ALA A 163 7.91 -0.69 11.62
C ALA A 163 8.25 -0.88 13.11
N THR A 164 7.97 -2.08 13.64
CA THR A 164 8.15 -2.39 15.06
C THR A 164 9.27 -3.38 15.35
N SER A 165 10.00 -3.84 14.32
CA SER A 165 11.15 -4.72 14.47
C SER A 165 12.40 -4.17 13.77
N LEU A 166 13.57 -4.60 14.20
CA LEU A 166 14.83 -4.17 13.59
C LEU A 166 14.92 -4.57 12.11
N LEU A 167 14.50 -5.79 11.77
CA LEU A 167 14.47 -6.26 10.38
C LEU A 167 13.54 -5.40 9.50
N ALA A 168 12.36 -5.05 10.02
CA ALA A 168 11.46 -4.17 9.30
C ALA A 168 12.07 -2.77 9.10
N ALA A 169 12.72 -2.23 10.14
CA ALA A 169 13.37 -0.93 10.08
C ALA A 169 14.54 -0.89 9.09
N ALA A 170 15.33 -1.97 9.03
CA ALA A 170 16.54 -2.03 8.21
C ALA A 170 16.29 -2.37 6.73
N ASP A 171 15.26 -3.17 6.43
CA ASP A 171 15.01 -3.67 5.06
C ASP A 171 13.53 -3.79 4.71
N ALA A 172 12.72 -4.54 5.47
CA ALA A 172 11.42 -4.99 4.98
C ALA A 172 10.39 -3.87 4.77
N SER A 173 10.44 -2.76 5.52
CA SER A 173 9.54 -1.63 5.34
C SER A 173 9.99 -0.64 4.26
N VAL A 174 11.17 -0.86 3.67
CA VAL A 174 11.83 0.08 2.74
C VAL A 174 12.00 -0.57 1.37
N GLY A 175 11.89 0.23 0.30
CA GLY A 175 12.08 -0.23 -1.07
C GLY A 175 10.86 -0.90 -1.71
N GLY A 176 9.73 -0.96 -1.00
CA GLY A 176 8.43 -1.36 -1.56
C GLY A 176 8.30 -2.83 -1.97
N LYS A 177 9.24 -3.70 -1.59
CA LYS A 177 9.12 -5.15 -1.83
C LYS A 177 8.02 -5.70 -0.93
N THR A 178 6.93 -6.18 -1.52
CA THR A 178 5.80 -6.74 -0.78
C THR A 178 5.43 -8.08 -1.37
N ALA A 179 5.21 -9.09 -0.53
CA ALA A 179 5.02 -10.44 -1.01
C ALA A 179 4.32 -11.36 0.00
N VAL A 180 3.94 -12.53 -0.48
CA VAL A 180 3.52 -13.69 0.31
C VAL A 180 4.35 -14.90 -0.06
N ASP A 181 4.40 -15.85 0.87
CA ASP A 181 5.05 -17.14 0.67
C ASP A 181 4.08 -18.19 0.12
N THR A 182 4.65 -19.17 -0.51
CA THR A 182 3.97 -20.36 -0.99
C THR A 182 4.75 -21.60 -0.57
N PRO A 183 4.16 -22.81 -0.61
CA PRO A 183 4.91 -24.05 -0.35
C PRO A 183 6.10 -24.29 -1.27
N LEU A 184 6.15 -23.60 -2.40
CA LEU A 184 7.16 -23.80 -3.45
C LEU A 184 8.22 -22.69 -3.48
N ALA A 185 7.93 -21.53 -2.95
CA ALA A 185 8.84 -20.38 -2.99
C ALA A 185 8.49 -19.32 -1.95
N THR A 186 9.50 -18.69 -1.38
CA THR A 186 9.37 -17.53 -0.50
C THR A 186 9.51 -16.23 -1.29
N ASN A 187 8.75 -15.20 -0.94
CA ASN A 187 8.84 -13.85 -1.51
C ASN A 187 8.69 -13.72 -3.03
N LEU A 188 8.21 -14.77 -3.73
CA LEU A 188 8.12 -14.73 -5.19
C LEU A 188 6.80 -14.15 -5.69
N ILE A 189 5.75 -14.25 -4.90
CA ILE A 189 4.42 -13.77 -5.26
C ILE A 189 4.15 -12.45 -4.55
N GLY A 190 4.25 -11.37 -5.27
CA GLY A 190 4.11 -10.03 -4.72
C GLY A 190 4.20 -8.95 -5.79
N LEU A 191 4.42 -7.74 -5.35
CA LEU A 191 4.63 -6.59 -6.23
C LEU A 191 5.53 -5.54 -5.56
N ILE A 192 6.04 -4.62 -6.35
CA ILE A 192 6.69 -3.43 -5.83
C ILE A 192 5.61 -2.38 -5.59
N ASN A 193 5.45 -1.98 -4.33
CA ASN A 193 4.48 -0.98 -3.90
C ASN A 193 5.14 -0.06 -2.87
N GLN A 194 5.36 1.21 -3.22
CA GLN A 194 6.04 2.14 -2.32
C GLN A 194 5.05 2.69 -1.28
N PRO A 195 5.45 2.77 0.00
CA PRO A 195 4.62 3.38 1.04
C PRO A 195 4.55 4.90 0.86
N GLN A 196 3.54 5.54 1.43
CA GLN A 196 3.46 6.99 1.52
C GLN A 196 4.47 7.56 2.52
N LYS A 197 4.76 6.81 3.56
CA LYS A 197 5.75 7.13 4.61
C LYS A 197 6.10 5.89 5.40
N VAL A 198 7.30 5.89 6.00
CA VAL A 198 7.76 4.85 6.93
C VAL A 198 8.08 5.51 8.27
N TYR A 199 7.52 5.00 9.36
CA TYR A 199 7.85 5.38 10.71
C TYR A 199 8.67 4.28 11.38
N LEU A 200 9.83 4.65 11.89
CA LEU A 200 10.73 3.78 12.66
C LEU A 200 10.74 4.28 14.12
N ASP A 201 9.79 3.76 14.90
CA ASP A 201 9.69 4.13 16.32
C ASP A 201 10.62 3.26 17.17
N LEU A 202 11.70 3.85 17.63
CA LEU A 202 12.73 3.15 18.41
C LEU A 202 12.21 2.63 19.76
N ASP A 203 11.12 3.17 20.28
CA ASP A 203 10.51 2.68 21.51
C ASP A 203 9.89 1.30 21.36
N THR A 204 9.52 0.91 20.14
CA THR A 204 8.99 -0.43 19.85
C THR A 204 10.02 -1.54 20.09
N TRP A 205 11.31 -1.22 19.96
CA TRP A 205 12.38 -2.20 20.15
C TRP A 205 12.57 -2.62 21.60
N LYS A 206 12.06 -1.85 22.57
CA LYS A 206 12.08 -2.21 24.00
C LYS A 206 11.30 -3.49 24.33
N THR A 207 10.36 -3.87 23.46
CA THR A 207 9.54 -5.07 23.61
C THR A 207 9.96 -6.22 22.70
N LEU A 208 11.00 -6.02 21.87
CA LEU A 208 11.52 -7.09 21.02
C LEU A 208 12.24 -8.14 21.87
N PRO A 209 12.04 -9.44 21.60
CA PRO A 209 12.89 -10.48 22.13
C PRO A 209 14.35 -10.27 21.69
N GLU A 210 15.32 -10.59 22.56
CA GLU A 210 16.75 -10.42 22.27
C GLU A 210 17.17 -11.07 20.94
N ARG A 211 16.62 -12.24 20.61
CA ARG A 211 16.90 -12.94 19.35
C ARG A 211 16.55 -12.12 18.11
N GLU A 212 15.57 -11.24 18.19
CA GLU A 212 15.14 -10.38 17.06
C GLU A 212 16.01 -9.11 16.91
N ILE A 213 16.89 -8.88 17.90
CA ILE A 213 17.86 -7.78 17.91
C ILE A 213 19.22 -8.26 17.37
N TYR A 214 19.58 -9.52 17.65
CA TYR A 214 20.91 -10.08 17.36
C TYR A 214 20.92 -11.13 16.25
N SER A 215 19.81 -11.34 15.55
CA SER A 215 19.71 -12.31 14.43
C SER A 215 20.21 -11.75 13.11
#